data_32d28fc83a781204034d2cb606fdadbe
#
_entry.id   32d28fc83a781204034d2cb606fdadbe
#
_cell.length_a   1.000
_cell.length_b   1.000
_cell.length_c   1.000
_cell.angle_alpha   90.00
_cell.angle_beta   90.00
_cell.angle_gamma   90.00
#
_symmetry.space_group_name_H-M   'P 1'
#
loop_
_entity.id
_entity.type
_entity.pdbx_description
1 polymer ?
#
loop_
_entity_poly.entity_id
_entity_poly.type
_entity_poly.pdbx_seq_one_letter_code
_entity_poly.pdbx_strand_id
1 'polypeptide(L)'
;MKKITKTLIAVLLTAVMSMTHVAAFATEEGISPRLSHVCDGGYSFAAYDNVGHMDVTYYGYDSFVRADLNVKIQKRFLLVFWNDVYEWNTSSTEIEGHFYHECELNGSGMYRAKFTLTVTGNDGTQDVITDTIENEN
;
A
#
# COMPACT_ATOMS: atom_id res chain seq x y z
N MET A 1 -45.82 -7.88 -5.08
CA MET A 1 -44.80 -7.75 -4.07
C MET A 1 -43.61 -8.74 -4.20
N LYS A 2 -43.83 -10.02 -4.46
CA LYS A 2 -42.74 -11.00 -4.57
C LYS A 2 -41.73 -10.79 -5.74
N LYS A 3 -42.12 -10.08 -6.82
CA LYS A 3 -41.24 -9.82 -7.97
C LYS A 3 -40.29 -8.64 -7.77
N ILE A 4 -40.68 -7.64 -7.03
CA ILE A 4 -39.90 -6.42 -6.77
C ILE A 4 -38.74 -6.74 -5.83
N THR A 5 -38.98 -7.60 -4.82
CA THR A 5 -37.95 -8.01 -3.84
C THR A 5 -36.81 -8.81 -4.49
N LYS A 6 -37.15 -9.67 -5.47
CA LYS A 6 -36.13 -10.45 -6.20
C LYS A 6 -35.24 -9.59 -7.11
N THR A 7 -35.86 -8.56 -7.73
CA THR A 7 -35.13 -7.62 -8.57
C THR A 7 -34.21 -6.72 -7.75
N LEU A 8 -34.67 -6.30 -6.57
CA LEU A 8 -33.86 -5.46 -5.67
C LEU A 8 -32.64 -6.22 -5.11
N ILE A 9 -32.83 -7.49 -4.77
CA ILE A 9 -31.73 -8.35 -4.30
C ILE A 9 -30.73 -8.61 -5.42
N ALA A 10 -31.18 -8.83 -6.66
CA ALA A 10 -30.30 -9.03 -7.80
C ALA A 10 -29.50 -7.77 -8.14
N VAL A 11 -30.09 -6.59 -8.04
CA VAL A 11 -29.40 -5.30 -8.27
C VAL A 11 -28.40 -5.02 -7.16
N LEU A 12 -28.73 -5.35 -5.90
CA LEU A 12 -27.81 -5.21 -4.78
C LEU A 12 -26.61 -6.18 -4.90
N LEU A 13 -26.88 -7.43 -5.31
CA LEU A 13 -25.82 -8.44 -5.53
C LEU A 13 -24.88 -8.05 -6.68
N THR A 14 -25.43 -7.46 -7.76
CA THR A 14 -24.63 -7.01 -8.90
C THR A 14 -23.79 -5.78 -8.54
N ALA A 15 -24.30 -4.88 -7.70
CA ALA A 15 -23.55 -3.74 -7.19
C ALA A 15 -22.38 -4.16 -6.26
N VAL A 16 -22.59 -5.20 -5.43
CA VAL A 16 -21.54 -5.74 -4.57
C VAL A 16 -20.47 -6.48 -5.38
N MET A 17 -20.85 -7.21 -6.43
CA MET A 17 -19.88 -7.88 -7.31
C MET A 17 -19.09 -6.92 -8.20
N SER A 18 -19.63 -5.76 -8.56
CA SER A 18 -18.91 -4.75 -9.32
C SER A 18 -17.87 -3.98 -8.47
N MET A 19 -18.01 -3.95 -7.16
CA MET A 19 -17.02 -3.33 -6.26
C MET A 19 -15.78 -4.20 -6.01
N THR A 20 -15.82 -5.49 -6.29
CA THR A 20 -14.66 -6.38 -6.13
C THR A 20 -13.71 -6.37 -7.34
N HIS A 21 -14.03 -5.67 -8.41
CA HIS A 21 -13.24 -5.62 -9.64
C HIS A 21 -12.54 -4.28 -9.87
N VAL A 22 -12.63 -3.34 -8.96
CA VAL A 22 -11.94 -2.04 -9.07
C VAL A 22 -10.50 -2.09 -8.52
N ALA A 23 -10.05 -3.23 -8.00
CA ALA A 23 -8.64 -3.43 -7.64
C ALA A 23 -7.76 -3.90 -8.83
N ALA A 24 -8.33 -4.02 -10.02
CA ALA A 24 -7.58 -4.30 -11.22
C ALA A 24 -7.27 -2.98 -11.92
N PHE A 25 -6.08 -2.44 -11.63
CA PHE A 25 -5.33 -1.54 -12.53
C PHE A 25 -6.21 -0.60 -13.37
N ALA A 26 -6.79 0.42 -12.74
CA ALA A 26 -7.01 1.64 -13.47
C ALA A 26 -5.60 2.19 -13.78
N THR A 27 -4.99 1.69 -14.83
CA THR A 27 -4.07 2.48 -15.61
C THR A 27 -4.92 3.59 -16.23
N GLU A 28 -5.29 4.59 -15.43
CA GLU A 28 -5.46 5.88 -16.00
C GLU A 28 -4.14 6.15 -16.72
N GLU A 29 -4.22 6.38 -18.02
CA GLU A 29 -3.20 7.11 -18.76
C GLU A 29 -3.21 8.58 -18.26
N GLY A 30 -3.17 8.77 -16.96
CA GLY A 30 -2.76 9.97 -16.28
C GLY A 30 -1.25 9.93 -16.29
N ILE A 31 -0.62 10.98 -16.81
CA ILE A 31 0.80 11.24 -16.78
C ILE A 31 1.31 10.82 -15.39
N SER A 32 1.90 9.63 -15.31
CA SER A 32 2.58 9.16 -14.13
C SER A 32 3.59 10.25 -13.77
N PRO A 33 3.57 10.83 -12.55
CA PRO A 33 4.53 11.86 -12.22
C PRO A 33 5.90 11.27 -12.50
N ARG A 34 6.66 11.92 -13.39
CA ARG A 34 7.98 11.46 -13.79
C ARG A 34 8.86 11.53 -12.54
N LEU A 35 9.21 10.38 -11.98
CA LEU A 35 10.13 10.29 -10.87
C LEU A 35 11.50 10.81 -11.36
N SER A 36 12.09 11.69 -10.57
CA SER A 36 13.34 12.38 -10.93
C SER A 36 14.55 11.79 -10.19
N HIS A 37 14.33 11.17 -9.06
CA HIS A 37 15.38 10.68 -8.16
C HIS A 37 15.34 9.18 -7.93
N VAL A 38 14.22 8.50 -8.29
CA VAL A 38 14.05 7.05 -8.25
C VAL A 38 13.82 6.53 -9.66
N CYS A 39 14.57 5.51 -10.06
CA CYS A 39 14.42 4.90 -11.38
C CYS A 39 13.66 3.58 -11.36
N ASP A 40 13.69 2.85 -10.24
CA ASP A 40 13.05 1.56 -10.09
C ASP A 40 12.83 1.23 -8.61
N GLY A 41 12.02 0.26 -8.32
CA GLY A 41 11.77 -0.25 -6.98
C GLY A 41 10.60 -1.24 -6.93
N GLY A 42 10.43 -1.84 -5.78
CA GLY A 42 9.33 -2.77 -5.52
C GLY A 42 8.91 -2.72 -4.07
N TYR A 43 7.71 -3.20 -3.81
CA TYR A 43 7.20 -3.30 -2.47
C TYR A 43 6.22 -4.47 -2.34
N SER A 44 6.18 -5.06 -1.16
CA SER A 44 5.22 -6.10 -0.82
C SER A 44 4.87 -6.05 0.66
N PHE A 45 3.68 -6.50 0.98
CA PHE A 45 3.23 -6.75 2.34
C PHE A 45 2.59 -8.13 2.41
N ALA A 46 3.03 -8.95 3.35
CA ALA A 46 2.46 -10.26 3.65
C ALA A 46 2.10 -10.35 5.13
N ALA A 47 0.97 -10.98 5.43
CA ALA A 47 0.52 -11.25 6.79
C ALA A 47 0.27 -12.76 6.92
N TYR A 48 1.04 -13.44 7.77
CA TYR A 48 0.88 -14.86 8.08
C TYR A 48 1.51 -15.19 9.44
N ASP A 49 1.02 -16.22 10.08
CA ASP A 49 1.50 -16.68 11.40
C ASP A 49 1.54 -15.57 12.47
N ASN A 50 0.60 -14.63 12.42
CA ASN A 50 0.53 -13.44 13.28
C ASN A 50 1.75 -12.51 13.14
N VAL A 51 2.41 -12.52 11.99
CA VAL A 51 3.50 -11.60 11.67
C VAL A 51 3.17 -10.88 10.37
N GLY A 52 3.33 -9.57 10.38
CA GLY A 52 3.31 -8.72 9.18
C GLY A 52 4.73 -8.51 8.67
N HIS A 53 4.94 -8.80 7.40
CA HIS A 53 6.23 -8.63 6.71
C HIS A 53 6.09 -7.53 5.68
N MET A 54 6.81 -6.45 5.84
CA MET A 54 6.87 -5.35 4.87
C MET A 54 8.24 -5.31 4.22
N ASP A 55 8.25 -5.26 2.91
CA ASP A 55 9.44 -5.19 2.09
C ASP A 55 9.32 -4.01 1.11
N VAL A 56 10.33 -3.16 1.04
CA VAL A 56 10.42 -2.03 0.11
C VAL A 56 11.82 -1.94 -0.43
N THR A 57 11.97 -2.01 -1.74
CA THR A 57 13.24 -1.78 -2.44
C THR A 57 13.17 -0.52 -3.28
N TYR A 58 14.28 0.16 -3.47
CA TYR A 58 14.38 1.30 -4.35
C TYR A 58 15.78 1.38 -4.99
N TYR A 59 15.82 1.99 -6.17
CA TYR A 59 17.05 2.31 -6.90
C TYR A 59 17.01 3.78 -7.28
N GLY A 60 17.96 4.56 -6.79
CA GLY A 60 18.06 5.98 -7.06
C GLY A 60 18.81 6.29 -8.37
N TYR A 61 18.56 7.47 -8.90
CA TYR A 61 19.41 8.09 -9.91
C TYR A 61 20.62 8.78 -9.26
N ASP A 62 21.56 9.25 -10.07
CA ASP A 62 22.75 9.98 -9.60
C ASP A 62 22.42 11.26 -8.79
N SER A 63 21.21 11.78 -8.93
CA SER A 63 20.69 12.90 -8.14
C SER A 63 20.21 12.51 -6.74
N PHE A 64 20.16 11.22 -6.41
CA PHE A 64 19.69 10.72 -5.12
C PHE A 64 20.57 11.23 -3.96
N VAL A 65 19.91 11.59 -2.85
CA VAL A 65 20.58 11.97 -1.61
C VAL A 65 20.08 11.11 -0.43
N ARG A 66 18.77 10.90 -0.33
CA ARG A 66 18.17 10.21 0.81
C ARG A 66 16.81 9.62 0.47
N ALA A 67 16.53 8.45 1.04
CA ALA A 67 15.20 7.85 1.06
C ALA A 67 14.68 7.80 2.50
N ASP A 68 13.46 8.24 2.71
CA ASP A 68 12.72 8.17 3.98
C ASP A 68 11.46 7.33 3.75
N LEU A 69 11.29 6.27 4.54
CA LEU A 69 10.13 5.39 4.49
C LEU A 69 9.31 5.52 5.76
N ASN A 70 8.03 5.84 5.61
CA ASN A 70 7.00 5.71 6.65
C ASN A 70 6.08 4.55 6.29
N VAL A 71 5.83 3.65 7.23
CA VAL A 71 4.86 2.55 7.07
C VAL A 71 3.92 2.52 8.25
N LYS A 72 2.64 2.32 7.94
CA LYS A 72 1.57 2.15 8.89
C LYS A 72 0.80 0.87 8.59
N ILE A 73 0.79 -0.06 9.53
CA ILE A 73 0.00 -1.28 9.45
C ILE A 73 -1.33 -1.05 10.15
N GLN A 74 -2.41 -1.43 9.46
CA GLN A 74 -3.78 -1.28 9.96
C GLN A 74 -4.50 -2.62 9.90
N LYS A 75 -5.36 -2.88 10.88
CA LYS A 75 -6.28 -4.01 10.91
C LYS A 75 -7.69 -3.57 10.59
N ARG A 76 -8.39 -4.33 9.74
CA ARG A 76 -9.79 -4.06 9.40
C ARG A 76 -10.70 -4.40 10.59
N PHE A 77 -11.58 -3.47 10.90
CA PHE A 77 -12.61 -3.61 11.92
C PHE A 77 -13.98 -3.34 11.31
N LEU A 78 -14.99 -4.16 11.65
CA LEU A 78 -16.36 -4.04 11.16
C LEU A 78 -16.48 -3.87 9.63
N LEU A 79 -15.67 -4.58 8.86
CA LEU A 79 -15.69 -4.63 7.39
C LEU A 79 -15.23 -3.35 6.67
N VAL A 80 -15.37 -2.16 7.25
CA VAL A 80 -15.13 -0.87 6.58
C VAL A 80 -14.15 0.03 7.31
N PHE A 81 -13.89 -0.20 8.60
CA PHE A 81 -13.00 0.62 9.40
C PHE A 81 -11.62 -0.02 9.51
N TRP A 82 -10.61 0.83 9.59
CA TRP A 82 -9.22 0.43 9.75
C TRP A 82 -8.61 1.08 10.98
N ASN A 83 -8.08 0.25 11.88
CA ASN A 83 -7.40 0.70 13.08
C ASN A 83 -5.90 0.55 12.92
N ASP A 84 -5.14 1.58 13.28
CA ASP A 84 -3.70 1.54 13.31
C ASP A 84 -3.23 0.54 14.38
N VAL A 85 -2.39 -0.42 13.99
CA VAL A 85 -1.85 -1.44 14.89
C VAL A 85 -0.34 -1.32 15.03
N TYR A 86 0.35 -0.78 14.02
CA TYR A 86 1.79 -0.57 14.03
C TYR A 86 2.20 0.55 13.08
N GLU A 87 3.22 1.31 13.46
CA GLU A 87 3.80 2.35 12.61
C GLU A 87 5.31 2.43 12.86
N TRP A 88 6.08 2.60 11.78
CA TRP A 88 7.52 2.87 11.89
C TRP A 88 8.01 3.78 10.79
N ASN A 89 9.17 4.40 11.06
CA ASN A 89 9.89 5.23 10.12
C ASN A 89 11.32 4.75 10.01
N THR A 90 11.87 4.78 8.83
CA THR A 90 13.28 4.47 8.60
C THR A 90 13.81 5.33 7.46
N SER A 91 15.13 5.43 7.35
CA SER A 91 15.76 6.20 6.29
C SER A 91 17.09 5.59 5.87
N SER A 92 17.52 5.90 4.64
CA SER A 92 18.79 5.49 4.07
C SER A 92 19.38 6.59 3.21
N THR A 93 20.70 6.68 3.17
CA THR A 93 21.45 7.53 2.24
C THR A 93 22.14 6.72 1.14
N GLU A 94 21.90 5.41 1.11
CA GLU A 94 22.40 4.55 0.05
C GLU A 94 21.55 4.72 -1.22
N ILE A 95 22.19 4.81 -2.37
CA ILE A 95 21.52 4.99 -3.67
C ILE A 95 20.64 3.81 -4.05
N GLU A 96 20.96 2.63 -3.56
CA GLU A 96 20.17 1.42 -3.65
C GLU A 96 19.82 0.97 -2.24
N GLY A 97 18.55 0.69 -1.99
CA GLY A 97 18.11 0.35 -0.64
C GLY A 97 17.08 -0.76 -0.58
N HIS A 98 17.10 -1.43 0.56
CA HIS A 98 16.13 -2.45 0.93
C HIS A 98 15.72 -2.23 2.37
N PHE A 99 14.45 -1.86 2.55
CA PHE A 99 13.82 -1.75 3.85
C PHE A 99 12.97 -2.99 4.09
N TYR A 100 13.36 -3.81 5.06
CA TYR A 100 12.58 -4.96 5.50
C TYR A 100 12.23 -4.80 6.96
N HIS A 101 10.97 -5.03 7.31
CA HIS A 101 10.51 -4.95 8.68
C HIS A 101 9.41 -5.96 8.98
N GLU A 102 9.48 -6.55 10.18
CA GLU A 102 8.48 -7.44 10.72
C GLU A 102 7.79 -6.79 11.91
N CYS A 103 6.49 -7.02 12.05
CA CYS A 103 5.71 -6.62 13.22
C CYS A 103 4.76 -7.72 13.67
N GLU A 104 4.54 -7.82 14.97
CA GLU A 104 3.52 -8.72 15.50
C GLU A 104 2.11 -8.22 15.13
N LEU A 105 1.28 -9.14 14.65
CA LEU A 105 -0.12 -8.89 14.34
C LEU A 105 -1.01 -9.45 15.44
N ASN A 106 -2.11 -8.78 15.70
CA ASN A 106 -3.06 -9.18 16.73
C ASN A 106 -4.16 -10.07 16.14
N GLY A 107 -3.85 -11.37 16.02
CA GLY A 107 -4.78 -12.40 15.57
C GLY A 107 -5.13 -12.33 14.08
N SER A 108 -5.99 -13.22 13.63
CA SER A 108 -6.44 -13.33 12.24
C SER A 108 -7.27 -12.14 11.78
N GLY A 109 -7.39 -11.95 10.49
CA GLY A 109 -8.20 -10.93 9.82
C GLY A 109 -7.47 -10.22 8.70
N MET A 110 -8.15 -9.25 8.10
CA MET A 110 -7.57 -8.43 7.05
C MET A 110 -6.67 -7.34 7.64
N TYR A 111 -5.48 -7.26 7.10
CA TYR A 111 -4.51 -6.21 7.39
C TYR A 111 -4.18 -5.45 6.12
N ARG A 112 -3.70 -4.23 6.27
CA ARG A 112 -3.10 -3.48 5.18
C ARG A 112 -1.88 -2.71 5.64
N ALA A 113 -0.89 -2.61 4.77
CA ALA A 113 0.21 -1.70 4.90
C ALA A 113 -0.03 -0.47 4.03
N LYS A 114 -0.02 0.70 4.64
CA LYS A 114 0.06 1.99 3.95
C LYS A 114 1.49 2.47 4.07
N PHE A 115 2.13 2.81 2.97
CA PHE A 115 3.48 3.33 3.02
C PHE A 115 3.63 4.62 2.22
N THR A 116 4.62 5.39 2.61
CA THR A 116 5.10 6.56 1.88
C THR A 116 6.62 6.48 1.83
N LEU A 117 7.16 6.34 0.62
CA LEU A 117 8.58 6.46 0.35
C LEU A 117 8.85 7.85 -0.23
N THR A 118 9.63 8.65 0.47
CA THR A 118 10.06 9.99 0.02
C THR A 118 11.54 9.93 -0.33
N VAL A 119 11.86 10.20 -1.58
CA VAL A 119 13.25 10.26 -2.05
C VAL A 119 13.61 11.71 -2.36
N THR A 120 14.64 12.21 -1.68
CA THR A 120 15.14 13.58 -1.81
C THR A 120 16.35 13.59 -2.73
N GLY A 121 16.34 14.50 -3.69
CA GLY A 121 17.43 14.76 -4.61
C GLY A 121 18.40 15.83 -4.14
N ASN A 122 19.53 15.94 -4.83
CA ASN A 122 20.60 16.92 -4.54
C ASN A 122 20.20 18.37 -4.79
N ASP A 123 19.11 18.60 -5.51
CA ASP A 123 18.49 19.91 -5.75
C ASP A 123 17.43 20.26 -4.69
N GLY A 124 17.20 19.35 -3.71
CA GLY A 124 16.20 19.50 -2.66
C GLY A 124 14.78 19.14 -3.08
N THR A 125 14.53 18.75 -4.32
CA THR A 125 13.23 18.26 -4.75
C THR A 125 13.00 16.83 -4.31
N GLN A 126 11.74 16.38 -4.29
CA GLN A 126 11.35 15.08 -3.73
C GLN A 126 10.45 14.32 -4.70
N ASP A 127 10.73 13.03 -4.82
CA ASP A 127 9.78 12.04 -5.34
C ASP A 127 9.04 11.41 -4.16
N VAL A 128 7.71 11.34 -4.24
CA VAL A 128 6.88 10.73 -3.20
C VAL A 128 6.07 9.60 -3.79
N ILE A 129 6.31 8.40 -3.29
CA ILE A 129 5.61 7.17 -3.71
C ILE A 129 4.77 6.70 -2.53
N THR A 130 3.47 6.60 -2.74
CA THR A 130 2.52 6.10 -1.72
C THR A 130 1.69 4.97 -2.29
N ASP A 131 1.46 3.93 -1.50
CA ASP A 131 0.52 2.87 -1.84
C ASP A 131 -0.05 2.20 -0.60
N THR A 132 -1.02 1.32 -0.83
CA THR A 132 -1.70 0.53 0.19
C THR A 132 -1.83 -0.90 -0.29
N ILE A 133 -1.30 -1.85 0.48
CA ILE A 133 -1.32 -3.28 0.16
C ILE A 133 -2.13 -4.00 1.23
N GLU A 134 -3.13 -4.77 0.82
CA GLU A 134 -3.97 -5.57 1.72
C GLU A 134 -3.57 -7.03 1.69
N ASN A 135 -3.60 -7.68 2.86
CA ASN A 135 -3.32 -9.10 3.01
C ASN A 135 -4.15 -9.67 4.17
N GLU A 136 -4.49 -10.94 4.08
CA GLU A 136 -5.23 -11.67 5.14
C GLU A 136 -4.25 -12.55 5.93
N ASN A 137 -4.34 -12.45 7.27
CA ASN A 137 -3.57 -13.27 8.22
C ASN A 137 -4.42 -14.43 8.75
#